data_cf89a48a2199d212997949d0c016b853
#
_entry.id   cf89a48a2199d212997949d0c016b853
#
_cell.length_a   1.000
_cell.length_b   1.000
_cell.length_c   1.000
_cell.angle_alpha   90.00
_cell.angle_beta   90.00
_cell.angle_gamma   90.00
#
_symmetry.space_group_name_H-M   'P 1'
#
loop_
_entity.id
_entity.type
_entity.pdbx_description
1 polymer ?
#
loop_
_entity_poly.entity_id
_entity_poly.type
_entity_poly.pdbx_seq_one_letter_code
_entity_poly.pdbx_strand_id
1 'polypeptide(L)'
;GLENSSIRSLADVGITTNFETGGLEFDRARFEEQLKNNPDDVTALFAEQGRTTDSQVEFVRSGLNTEPGRYDINITQAATQGSLSGTAFTAPVTIGAGNDELTFQVNGETSVSVQLTQQTYNTAQELVDEIQAQLNANNALNASGSGVQVGVGSGGELNFTSSDYGSDSNVSLTSVEDGSAYG
;
A
#
# COMPACT_ATOMS: atom_id res chain seq x y z
N GLY A 1 5.27 -10.30 21.59
CA GLY A 1 5.73 -10.79 22.58
C GLY A 1 6.26 -10.14 23.82
N LEU A 2 6.00 -10.80 24.95
CA LEU A 2 6.42 -10.36 26.29
C LEU A 2 7.79 -10.93 26.70
N GLU A 3 8.59 -11.45 25.76
CA GLU A 3 9.84 -12.15 26.09
C GLU A 3 10.91 -11.29 26.79
N ASN A 4 10.90 -9.97 26.53
CA ASN A 4 11.77 -9.01 27.21
C ASN A 4 11.02 -8.08 28.18
N SER A 5 9.72 -8.33 28.40
CA SER A 5 8.90 -7.56 29.33
C SER A 5 9.07 -8.09 30.75
N SER A 6 9.07 -7.17 31.70
CA SER A 6 8.97 -7.50 33.13
C SER A 6 7.56 -7.96 33.53
N ILE A 7 6.56 -7.68 32.69
CA ILE A 7 5.16 -8.01 32.88
C ILE A 7 4.79 -9.16 31.94
N ARG A 8 4.46 -10.33 32.50
CA ARG A 8 4.16 -11.55 31.75
C ARG A 8 2.80 -12.15 32.08
N SER A 9 2.20 -11.73 33.17
CA SER A 9 0.94 -12.27 33.67
C SER A 9 0.09 -11.19 34.33
N LEU A 10 -1.19 -11.48 34.52
CA LEU A 10 -2.10 -10.62 35.26
C LEU A 10 -1.65 -10.41 36.71
N ALA A 11 -0.97 -11.39 37.32
CA ALA A 11 -0.43 -11.28 38.66
C ALA A 11 0.68 -10.22 38.77
N ASP A 12 1.45 -10.00 37.70
CA ASP A 12 2.51 -8.98 37.67
C ASP A 12 1.94 -7.57 37.76
N VAL A 13 0.73 -7.37 37.25
CA VAL A 13 -0.01 -6.10 37.32
C VAL A 13 -1.02 -6.03 38.48
N GLY A 14 -0.92 -6.95 39.45
CA GLY A 14 -1.75 -6.91 40.66
C GLY A 14 -3.15 -7.52 40.49
N ILE A 15 -3.39 -8.33 39.44
CA ILE A 15 -4.64 -9.08 39.29
C ILE A 15 -4.36 -10.54 39.60
N THR A 16 -4.85 -11.02 40.74
CA THR A 16 -4.61 -12.38 41.23
C THR A 16 -5.93 -13.12 41.45
N THR A 17 -5.89 -14.45 41.47
CA THR A 17 -7.04 -15.27 41.80
C THR A 17 -7.00 -15.61 43.29
N ASN A 18 -8.10 -15.34 43.98
CA ASN A 18 -8.32 -15.81 45.35
C ASN A 18 -8.66 -17.30 45.29
N PHE A 19 -7.79 -18.13 45.82
CA PHE A 19 -7.95 -19.59 45.77
C PHE A 19 -9.06 -20.13 46.68
N GLU A 20 -9.51 -19.34 47.66
CA GLU A 20 -10.59 -19.73 48.56
C GLU A 20 -11.96 -19.46 47.96
N THR A 21 -12.12 -18.33 47.24
CA THR A 21 -13.39 -17.89 46.70
C THR A 21 -13.52 -18.10 45.19
N GLY A 22 -12.39 -18.36 44.49
CA GLY A 22 -12.33 -18.43 43.02
C GLY A 22 -12.49 -17.08 42.33
N GLY A 23 -12.62 -15.99 43.08
CA GLY A 23 -12.77 -14.63 42.55
C GLY A 23 -11.42 -14.01 42.18
N LEU A 24 -11.47 -12.90 41.38
CA LEU A 24 -10.31 -12.09 41.09
C LEU A 24 -10.16 -11.01 42.20
N GLU A 25 -8.92 -10.86 42.67
CA GLU A 25 -8.48 -9.76 43.53
C GLU A 25 -7.69 -8.76 42.73
N PHE A 26 -7.90 -7.48 43.00
CA PHE A 26 -7.24 -6.39 42.30
C PHE A 26 -6.46 -5.48 43.27
N ASP A 27 -5.15 -5.54 43.17
CA ASP A 27 -4.24 -4.59 43.84
C ASP A 27 -4.06 -3.36 42.98
N ARG A 28 -4.85 -2.33 43.29
CA ARG A 28 -4.86 -1.06 42.55
C ARG A 28 -3.51 -0.33 42.61
N ALA A 29 -2.84 -0.35 43.77
CA ALA A 29 -1.58 0.35 43.94
C ALA A 29 -0.51 -0.24 43.03
N ARG A 30 -0.43 -1.56 42.97
CA ARG A 30 0.49 -2.30 42.09
C ARG A 30 0.17 -2.07 40.63
N PHE A 31 -1.10 -2.05 40.26
CA PHE A 31 -1.51 -1.75 38.89
C PHE A 31 -1.10 -0.36 38.45
N GLU A 32 -1.37 0.66 39.26
CA GLU A 32 -1.02 2.06 38.96
C GLU A 32 0.51 2.24 38.89
N GLU A 33 1.28 1.56 39.74
CA GLU A 33 2.72 1.56 39.68
C GLU A 33 3.26 0.97 38.37
N GLN A 34 2.72 -0.19 37.95
CA GLN A 34 3.14 -0.83 36.69
C GLN A 34 2.71 -0.01 35.49
N LEU A 35 1.50 0.57 35.50
CA LEU A 35 1.02 1.44 34.43
C LEU A 35 1.89 2.69 34.27
N LYS A 36 2.41 3.23 35.36
CA LYS A 36 3.31 4.40 35.37
C LYS A 36 4.71 4.07 34.86
N ASN A 37 5.25 2.93 35.29
CA ASN A 37 6.64 2.56 35.03
C ASN A 37 6.80 1.80 33.69
N ASN A 38 5.78 1.04 33.28
CA ASN A 38 5.82 0.14 32.12
C ASN A 38 4.49 0.20 31.35
N PRO A 39 4.06 1.40 30.85
CA PRO A 39 2.74 1.56 30.22
C PRO A 39 2.53 0.69 28.98
N ASP A 40 3.57 0.52 28.17
CA ASP A 40 3.53 -0.29 26.96
C ASP A 40 3.38 -1.78 27.26
N ASP A 41 4.04 -2.26 28.30
CA ASP A 41 3.94 -3.66 28.73
C ASP A 41 2.59 -3.98 29.36
N VAL A 42 2.03 -3.06 30.14
CA VAL A 42 0.66 -3.17 30.66
C VAL A 42 -0.34 -3.19 29.52
N THR A 43 -0.20 -2.27 28.55
CA THR A 43 -1.06 -2.23 27.37
C THR A 43 -0.96 -3.54 26.57
N ALA A 44 0.26 -4.06 26.38
CA ALA A 44 0.49 -5.31 25.64
C ALA A 44 -0.11 -6.55 26.35
N LEU A 45 -0.29 -6.51 27.66
CA LEU A 45 -0.92 -7.60 28.43
C LEU A 45 -2.43 -7.69 28.16
N PHE A 46 -3.09 -6.53 27.93
CA PHE A 46 -4.54 -6.46 27.75
C PHE A 46 -4.98 -6.29 26.29
N ALA A 47 -4.07 -5.94 25.41
CA ALA A 47 -4.35 -5.76 24.00
C ALA A 47 -3.80 -6.93 23.19
N GLU A 48 -4.55 -7.39 22.20
CA GLU A 48 -4.04 -8.25 21.14
C GLU A 48 -3.07 -7.45 20.27
N GLN A 49 -1.82 -7.38 20.69
CA GLN A 49 -0.78 -6.64 19.96
C GLN A 49 0.25 -7.59 19.35
N GLY A 50 0.42 -7.50 18.05
CA GLY A 50 1.60 -7.99 17.38
C GLY A 50 2.66 -6.89 17.34
N ARG A 51 3.93 -7.25 17.54
CA ARG A 51 5.08 -6.37 17.35
C ARG A 51 5.94 -6.96 16.24
N THR A 52 6.34 -6.13 15.31
CA THR A 52 7.27 -6.51 14.24
C THR A 52 8.64 -5.94 14.55
N THR A 53 9.69 -6.64 14.14
CA THR A 53 11.08 -6.17 14.24
C THR A 53 11.56 -5.51 12.96
N ASP A 54 10.76 -5.59 11.90
CA ASP A 54 11.05 -5.01 10.60
C ASP A 54 10.00 -3.95 10.27
N SER A 55 10.45 -2.78 9.81
CA SER A 55 9.57 -1.66 9.45
C SER A 55 8.73 -1.91 8.19
N GLN A 56 9.09 -2.91 7.40
CA GLN A 56 8.34 -3.32 6.20
C GLN A 56 7.23 -4.35 6.50
N VAL A 57 7.16 -4.82 7.74
CA VAL A 57 6.14 -5.76 8.20
C VAL A 57 5.26 -5.07 9.22
N GLU A 58 3.97 -4.97 8.92
CA GLU A 58 2.98 -4.39 9.81
C GLU A 58 2.08 -5.47 10.43
N PHE A 59 1.85 -5.39 11.73
CA PHE A 59 0.82 -6.19 12.38
C PHE A 59 -0.54 -5.52 12.19
N VAL A 60 -1.44 -6.17 11.47
CA VAL A 60 -2.78 -5.63 11.21
C VAL A 60 -3.75 -6.01 12.33
N ARG A 61 -3.85 -7.28 12.65
CA ARG A 61 -4.73 -7.81 13.72
C ARG A 61 -4.48 -9.29 13.97
N SER A 62 -4.84 -9.77 15.17
CA SER A 62 -4.99 -11.20 15.46
C SER A 62 -6.39 -11.69 15.10
N GLY A 63 -6.50 -12.96 14.74
CA GLY A 63 -7.78 -13.66 14.58
C GLY A 63 -8.15 -14.42 15.84
N LEU A 64 -9.40 -14.90 15.91
CA LEU A 64 -9.92 -15.66 17.05
C LEU A 64 -9.13 -16.95 17.37
N ASN A 65 -8.42 -17.49 16.39
CA ASN A 65 -7.63 -18.71 16.50
C ASN A 65 -6.12 -18.44 16.46
N THR A 66 -5.69 -17.17 16.59
CA THR A 66 -4.27 -16.83 16.63
C THR A 66 -3.69 -17.23 17.98
N GLU A 67 -2.73 -18.13 17.97
CA GLU A 67 -1.99 -18.50 19.18
C GLU A 67 -0.93 -17.43 19.49
N PRO A 68 -0.80 -17.02 20.77
CA PRO A 68 0.30 -16.13 21.15
C PRO A 68 1.65 -16.82 20.94
N GLY A 69 2.58 -16.13 20.29
CA GLY A 69 3.88 -16.70 20.01
C GLY A 69 4.77 -15.79 19.18
N ARG A 70 5.99 -16.25 18.95
CA ARG A 70 6.94 -15.65 18.02
C ARG A 70 6.86 -16.39 16.71
N TYR A 71 6.66 -15.63 15.64
CA TYR A 71 6.58 -16.14 14.28
C TYR A 71 7.71 -15.53 13.46
N ASP A 72 8.60 -16.38 12.94
CA ASP A 72 9.64 -15.94 12.02
C ASP A 72 9.03 -15.82 10.61
N ILE A 73 9.17 -14.64 10.01
CA ILE A 73 8.70 -14.36 8.65
C ILE A 73 9.92 -14.31 7.73
N ASN A 74 9.91 -15.13 6.69
CA ASN A 74 10.92 -15.11 5.64
C ASN A 74 10.27 -14.67 4.32
N ILE A 75 10.60 -13.45 3.87
CA ILE A 75 10.14 -12.93 2.58
C ILE A 75 11.11 -13.41 1.51
N THR A 76 10.69 -14.40 0.73
CA THR A 76 11.50 -14.98 -0.35
C THR A 76 11.45 -14.15 -1.64
N GLN A 77 10.39 -13.35 -1.81
CA GLN A 77 10.20 -12.45 -2.94
C GLN A 77 9.45 -11.20 -2.48
N ALA A 78 10.06 -10.04 -2.65
CA ALA A 78 9.37 -8.78 -2.43
C ALA A 78 8.30 -8.56 -3.51
N ALA A 79 7.16 -7.98 -3.10
CA ALA A 79 6.15 -7.56 -4.05
C ALA A 79 6.70 -6.44 -4.95
N THR A 80 6.41 -6.49 -6.24
CA THR A 80 6.78 -5.47 -7.23
C THR A 80 5.54 -4.81 -7.79
N GLN A 81 5.72 -3.61 -8.33
CA GLN A 81 4.68 -2.89 -9.06
C GLN A 81 4.66 -3.36 -10.52
N GLY A 82 3.46 -3.49 -11.09
CA GLY A 82 3.29 -3.70 -12.52
C GLY A 82 3.66 -2.45 -13.29
N SER A 83 4.33 -2.61 -14.43
CA SER A 83 4.73 -1.49 -15.29
C SER A 83 4.56 -1.81 -16.76
N LEU A 84 4.32 -0.75 -17.54
CA LEU A 84 4.29 -0.75 -18.99
C LEU A 84 5.25 0.32 -19.50
N SER A 85 6.13 -0.04 -20.44
CA SER A 85 7.02 0.90 -21.13
C SER A 85 6.66 0.92 -22.61
N GLY A 86 6.49 2.11 -23.16
CA GLY A 86 6.37 2.33 -24.60
C GLY A 86 7.71 2.30 -25.33
N THR A 87 7.70 2.75 -26.57
CA THR A 87 8.93 3.03 -27.32
C THR A 87 9.30 4.51 -27.19
N ALA A 88 10.55 4.83 -27.49
CA ALA A 88 11.01 6.22 -27.44
C ALA A 88 10.28 7.07 -28.49
N PHE A 89 9.86 8.25 -28.08
CA PHE A 89 9.24 9.23 -28.97
C PHE A 89 10.01 10.57 -28.90
N THR A 90 9.74 11.46 -29.85
CA THR A 90 10.41 12.74 -29.93
C THR A 90 9.40 13.86 -29.89
N ALA A 91 9.52 14.77 -28.93
CA ALA A 91 8.76 16.01 -28.89
C ALA A 91 9.29 17.02 -29.94
N PRO A 92 8.43 17.93 -30.48
CA PRO A 92 7.05 18.12 -30.11
C PRO A 92 6.09 17.05 -30.65
N VAL A 93 5.05 16.75 -29.87
CA VAL A 93 3.97 15.82 -30.24
C VAL A 93 2.68 16.60 -30.38
N THR A 94 1.97 16.42 -31.50
CA THR A 94 0.66 17.06 -31.74
C THR A 94 -0.46 16.05 -31.55
N ILE A 95 -1.31 16.31 -30.58
CA ILE A 95 -2.51 15.55 -30.30
C ILE A 95 -3.70 16.23 -30.96
N GLY A 96 -4.48 15.46 -31.71
CA GLY A 96 -5.69 15.87 -32.41
C GLY A 96 -6.78 14.81 -32.26
N ALA A 97 -7.93 15.01 -32.90
CA ALA A 97 -9.12 14.16 -32.76
C ALA A 97 -8.95 12.70 -33.23
N GLY A 98 -7.81 12.32 -33.79
CA GLY A 98 -7.55 10.96 -34.27
C GLY A 98 -6.50 10.23 -33.43
N ASN A 99 -5.96 10.87 -32.39
CA ASN A 99 -4.94 10.28 -31.53
C ASN A 99 -5.02 10.79 -30.08
N ASP A 100 -6.19 11.23 -29.62
CA ASP A 100 -6.38 11.79 -28.29
C ASP A 100 -6.91 10.78 -27.26
N GLU A 101 -7.29 9.56 -27.66
CA GLU A 101 -7.86 8.57 -26.76
C GLU A 101 -6.87 7.42 -26.48
N LEU A 102 -6.65 7.16 -25.20
CA LEU A 102 -5.88 6.04 -24.67
C LEU A 102 -6.75 5.22 -23.73
N THR A 103 -6.75 3.89 -23.88
CA THR A 103 -7.45 3.00 -22.96
C THR A 103 -6.46 2.03 -22.33
N PHE A 104 -6.47 2.00 -21.02
CA PHE A 104 -5.64 1.12 -20.21
C PHE A 104 -6.49 0.07 -19.51
N GLN A 105 -5.85 -1.02 -19.14
CA GLN A 105 -6.35 -1.95 -18.14
C GLN A 105 -5.36 -1.96 -16.96
N VAL A 106 -5.89 -1.73 -15.77
CA VAL A 106 -5.11 -1.65 -14.54
C VAL A 106 -5.53 -2.78 -13.61
N ASN A 107 -4.57 -3.53 -13.11
CA ASN A 107 -4.75 -4.67 -12.21
C ASN A 107 -5.71 -5.75 -12.76
N GLY A 108 -5.74 -5.90 -14.09
CA GLY A 108 -6.51 -6.92 -14.78
C GLY A 108 -8.04 -6.71 -14.83
N GLU A 109 -8.59 -5.77 -14.08
CA GLU A 109 -10.04 -5.60 -13.94
C GLU A 109 -10.53 -4.20 -14.33
N THR A 110 -9.78 -3.14 -13.99
CA THR A 110 -10.22 -1.76 -14.18
C THR A 110 -9.85 -1.27 -15.57
N SER A 111 -10.87 -1.01 -16.43
CA SER A 111 -10.67 -0.34 -17.71
C SER A 111 -10.74 1.18 -17.51
N VAL A 112 -9.73 1.88 -18.00
CA VAL A 112 -9.50 3.31 -17.82
C VAL A 112 -9.32 3.96 -19.18
N SER A 113 -10.30 4.69 -19.67
CA SER A 113 -10.15 5.54 -20.87
C SER A 113 -9.84 6.98 -20.45
N VAL A 114 -8.84 7.55 -21.06
CA VAL A 114 -8.45 8.95 -20.91
C VAL A 114 -8.48 9.64 -22.28
N GLN A 115 -8.95 10.87 -22.29
CA GLN A 115 -8.96 11.72 -23.48
C GLN A 115 -8.05 12.91 -23.23
N LEU A 116 -7.01 13.04 -24.06
CA LEU A 116 -6.02 14.07 -23.94
C LEU A 116 -6.50 15.38 -24.57
N THR A 117 -6.05 16.49 -24.05
CA THR A 117 -6.31 17.81 -24.64
C THR A 117 -5.63 17.93 -25.99
N GLN A 118 -6.41 18.29 -27.03
CA GLN A 118 -5.91 18.44 -28.38
C GLN A 118 -5.07 19.69 -28.51
N GLN A 119 -3.74 19.52 -28.53
CA GLN A 119 -2.74 20.59 -28.66
C GLN A 119 -1.38 20.00 -29.04
N THR A 120 -0.42 20.87 -29.23
CA THR A 120 0.99 20.47 -29.40
C THR A 120 1.70 20.52 -28.06
N TYR A 121 2.26 19.42 -27.64
CA TYR A 121 3.11 19.25 -26.46
C TYR A 121 4.57 19.40 -26.90
N ASN A 122 5.23 20.44 -26.44
CA ASN A 122 6.59 20.78 -26.89
C ASN A 122 7.68 19.95 -26.21
N THR A 123 7.35 19.35 -25.09
CA THR A 123 8.25 18.49 -24.32
C THR A 123 7.56 17.18 -23.94
N ALA A 124 8.34 16.13 -23.73
CA ALA A 124 7.84 14.87 -23.20
C ALA A 124 7.16 15.04 -21.83
N GLN A 125 7.69 15.95 -21.01
CA GLN A 125 7.12 16.21 -19.67
C GLN A 125 5.74 16.84 -19.75
N GLU A 126 5.48 17.77 -20.68
CA GLU A 126 4.13 18.34 -20.86
C GLU A 126 3.10 17.25 -21.21
N LEU A 127 3.47 16.28 -22.04
CA LEU A 127 2.61 15.14 -22.37
C LEU A 127 2.38 14.23 -21.17
N VAL A 128 3.42 13.92 -20.41
CA VAL A 128 3.33 13.14 -19.18
C VAL A 128 2.39 13.81 -18.17
N ASP A 129 2.55 15.12 -17.97
CA ASP A 129 1.73 15.89 -17.01
C ASP A 129 0.24 15.85 -17.40
N GLU A 130 -0.07 15.95 -18.71
CA GLU A 130 -1.43 15.81 -19.23
C GLU A 130 -1.98 14.40 -18.98
N ILE A 131 -1.25 13.36 -19.39
CA ILE A 131 -1.69 11.97 -19.19
C ILE A 131 -1.92 11.69 -17.70
N GLN A 132 -1.01 12.13 -16.84
CA GLN A 132 -1.13 11.97 -15.39
C GLN A 132 -2.36 12.71 -14.83
N ALA A 133 -2.62 13.91 -15.31
CA ALA A 133 -3.80 14.67 -14.90
C ALA A 133 -5.11 13.95 -15.28
N GLN A 134 -5.20 13.40 -16.49
CA GLN A 134 -6.37 12.66 -16.97
C GLN A 134 -6.55 11.34 -16.18
N LEU A 135 -5.48 10.61 -15.88
CA LEU A 135 -5.53 9.41 -15.05
C LEU A 135 -5.98 9.73 -13.62
N ASN A 136 -5.46 10.79 -13.02
CA ASN A 136 -5.84 11.22 -11.67
C ASN A 136 -7.31 11.67 -11.59
N ALA A 137 -7.86 12.22 -12.67
CA ALA A 137 -9.26 12.63 -12.76
C ALA A 137 -10.21 11.48 -13.12
N ASN A 138 -9.69 10.30 -13.47
CA ASN A 138 -10.52 9.18 -13.94
C ASN A 138 -11.31 8.53 -12.81
N ASN A 139 -12.64 8.55 -12.94
CA ASN A 139 -13.53 8.05 -11.89
C ASN A 139 -13.43 6.52 -11.67
N ALA A 140 -13.19 5.74 -12.73
CA ALA A 140 -13.07 4.29 -12.60
C ALA A 140 -11.80 3.92 -11.81
N LEU A 141 -10.69 4.58 -12.08
CA LEU A 141 -9.42 4.39 -11.36
C LEU A 141 -9.55 4.81 -9.89
N ASN A 142 -10.17 5.96 -9.64
CA ASN A 142 -10.42 6.44 -8.27
C ASN A 142 -11.36 5.52 -7.48
N ALA A 143 -12.40 4.97 -8.13
CA ALA A 143 -13.35 4.07 -7.50
C ALA A 143 -12.74 2.70 -7.16
N SER A 144 -11.76 2.23 -7.95
CA SER A 144 -11.03 0.99 -7.66
C SER A 144 -10.01 1.13 -6.53
N GLY A 145 -9.65 2.35 -6.14
CA GLY A 145 -8.58 2.63 -5.19
C GLY A 145 -7.17 2.42 -5.75
N SER A 146 -7.05 2.12 -7.04
CA SER A 146 -5.78 1.94 -7.74
C SER A 146 -5.27 3.26 -8.32
N GLY A 147 -3.98 3.32 -8.62
CA GLY A 147 -3.36 4.46 -9.27
C GLY A 147 -2.35 4.05 -10.33
N VAL A 148 -2.07 4.96 -11.25
CA VAL A 148 -1.00 4.79 -12.23
C VAL A 148 -0.12 6.04 -12.23
N GLN A 149 1.18 5.85 -12.10
CA GLN A 149 2.18 6.88 -12.24
C GLN A 149 2.74 6.86 -13.65
N VAL A 150 2.83 8.04 -14.26
CA VAL A 150 3.38 8.23 -15.61
C VAL A 150 4.71 8.97 -15.50
N GLY A 151 5.68 8.57 -16.32
CA GLY A 151 6.99 9.22 -16.38
C GLY A 151 7.67 9.05 -17.72
N VAL A 152 8.76 9.77 -17.91
CA VAL A 152 9.65 9.60 -19.06
C VAL A 152 10.82 8.73 -18.64
N GLY A 153 11.04 7.63 -19.33
CA GLY A 153 12.19 6.77 -19.12
C GLY A 153 13.49 7.35 -19.66
N SER A 154 14.59 6.72 -19.32
CA SER A 154 15.94 7.18 -19.70
C SER A 154 16.21 7.16 -21.20
N GLY A 155 15.45 6.38 -21.96
CA GLY A 155 15.49 6.30 -23.41
C GLY A 155 14.51 7.22 -24.12
N GLY A 156 13.70 8.00 -23.38
CA GLY A 156 12.68 8.89 -23.92
C GLY A 156 11.33 8.21 -24.16
N GLU A 157 11.11 7.03 -23.64
CA GLU A 157 9.86 6.30 -23.66
C GLU A 157 8.90 6.77 -22.55
N LEU A 158 7.59 6.61 -22.77
CA LEU A 158 6.59 6.74 -21.71
C LEU A 158 6.60 5.47 -20.84
N ASN A 159 6.67 5.66 -19.52
CA ASN A 159 6.56 4.61 -18.53
C ASN A 159 5.32 4.81 -17.68
N PHE A 160 4.55 3.75 -17.52
CA PHE A 160 3.36 3.68 -16.67
C PHE A 160 3.61 2.65 -15.58
N THR A 161 3.43 3.01 -14.33
CA THR A 161 3.67 2.14 -13.18
C THR A 161 2.42 2.13 -12.29
N SER A 162 1.89 0.94 -12.00
CA SER A 162 0.80 0.80 -11.03
C SER A 162 1.28 1.27 -9.64
N SER A 163 0.41 1.93 -8.88
CA SER A 163 0.69 2.25 -7.48
C SER A 163 0.57 1.02 -6.56
N ASP A 164 -0.08 -0.04 -7.03
CA ASP A 164 -0.29 -1.27 -6.27
C ASP A 164 0.91 -2.22 -6.43
N TYR A 165 1.08 -3.07 -5.42
CA TYR A 165 2.14 -4.08 -5.39
C TYR A 165 1.54 -5.49 -5.40
N GLY A 166 2.29 -6.44 -5.92
CA GLY A 166 1.95 -7.87 -5.85
C GLY A 166 1.65 -8.50 -7.19
N SER A 167 1.18 -9.75 -7.16
CA SER A 167 0.93 -10.55 -8.37
C SER A 167 -0.15 -9.98 -9.28
N ASP A 168 -1.08 -9.23 -8.71
CA ASP A 168 -2.22 -8.67 -9.44
C ASP A 168 -1.92 -7.27 -9.98
N SER A 169 -0.79 -6.68 -9.55
CA SER A 169 -0.35 -5.38 -10.03
C SER A 169 0.06 -5.46 -11.50
N ASN A 170 -0.66 -4.74 -12.35
CA ASN A 170 -0.48 -4.75 -13.79
C ASN A 170 -0.96 -3.44 -14.40
N VAL A 171 -0.27 -2.98 -15.45
CA VAL A 171 -0.73 -1.91 -16.33
C VAL A 171 -0.53 -2.35 -17.75
N SER A 172 -1.58 -2.30 -18.56
CA SER A 172 -1.53 -2.59 -19.99
C SER A 172 -2.30 -1.56 -20.78
N LEU A 173 -1.81 -1.22 -21.97
CA LEU A 173 -2.50 -0.38 -22.94
C LEU A 173 -3.34 -1.32 -23.83
N THR A 174 -4.67 -1.15 -23.81
CA THR A 174 -5.59 -2.03 -24.52
C THR A 174 -6.05 -1.41 -25.84
N SER A 175 -6.06 -0.08 -25.93
CA SER A 175 -6.38 0.65 -27.14
C SER A 175 -5.68 1.99 -27.18
N VAL A 176 -5.27 2.38 -28.36
CA VAL A 176 -4.79 3.71 -28.72
C VAL A 176 -5.29 3.99 -30.14
N GLU A 177 -5.85 5.18 -30.38
CA GLU A 177 -6.43 5.50 -31.71
C GLU A 177 -5.39 5.51 -32.81
N ASP A 178 -4.32 6.30 -32.65
CA ASP A 178 -3.14 6.28 -33.50
C ASP A 178 -1.89 6.34 -32.59
N GLY A 179 -1.26 5.19 -32.42
CA GLY A 179 -0.11 5.05 -31.55
C GLY A 179 1.15 5.74 -32.02
N SER A 180 1.21 6.20 -33.27
CA SER A 180 2.41 6.79 -33.87
C SER A 180 2.92 8.05 -33.16
N ALA A 181 2.04 8.75 -32.44
CA ALA A 181 2.38 9.95 -31.68
C ALA A 181 3.05 9.65 -30.33
N TYR A 182 2.91 8.45 -29.82
CA TYR A 182 3.34 8.10 -28.45
C TYR A 182 4.56 7.17 -28.39
N GLY A 183 5.03 6.73 -29.53
CA GLY A 183 6.16 5.80 -29.65
C GLY A 183 5.78 4.33 -29.67
#